data_c0732d11f2dcae8ca60b196c7d2d4721
#
_entry.id   c0732d11f2dcae8ca60b196c7d2d4721
#
_cell.length_a   1.000
_cell.length_b   1.000
_cell.length_c   1.000
_cell.angle_alpha   90.00
_cell.angle_beta   90.00
_cell.angle_gamma   90.00
#
_symmetry.space_group_name_H-M   'P 1'
#
loop_
_entity.id
_entity.type
_entity.pdbx_description
1 polymer ?
#
loop_
_entity_poly.entity_id
_entity_poly.type
_entity_poly.pdbx_seq_one_letter_code
_entity_poly.pdbx_strand_id
1 'polypeptide(L)'
;MKRFALAALFTLAAAAAGAQTLSEALTYSVNEYYGTARSIALGNAMTALGGDLGSIGINPAGSAVAPYSQFTISPGITILSNTSGYSTFYQEDYTGYLDYRTRKFNIPNVGFTMNFDTYNPSGLKSFTLGFTSTATSHFMNDFVGSGINDKTSLLGSFAAGASPYSPSQLSKKDNYSNGIPWNYLAAYQGGMIAEAYDEYGNPMVDADGNYTYLGATEGMFQNPDGSYDIRTMGELDQYSRVQTFGAKYDILMNFGMNFSDRFFLGFNLGMPVATYRYSEYFDEAAVDPSQFEIEYSDGVITNFRKAEYNYSQTSELSGIYAKAGFIWVPGGGLRVGAAIQTPTFMSINDRWSVSTNTYFSSGNYDSYADSPVNDYTYSLTTPWRFNAGLAYTFGGFGLISADFEMADYSNMRFSEWEDSRYYGSNYYALENEVNRNFAGKEYSGRFGVEIKPVPTLSLRAGYALRTSPQYYAFDKNGEKYTAAGFINYYDEFEHGQNYIVSKSAFEDILSTYSCGLGYSSEGSFFADFAFRFAKYPTGYFNPYNDYITGGDEYLPEVVQTRSLADMVLTLGWRF
;
A
#
# COMPACT_ATOMS: atom_id res chain seq x y z
N MET A 1 7.37 -19.94 29.13
CA MET A 1 6.23 -19.51 29.95
C MET A 1 6.12 -17.97 30.08
N LYS A 2 7.17 -17.21 30.44
CA LYS A 2 7.08 -15.72 30.50
C LYS A 2 6.92 -15.02 29.13
N ARG A 3 7.28 -15.67 28.04
CA ARG A 3 7.19 -15.11 26.67
C ARG A 3 5.78 -15.16 26.07
N PHE A 4 4.92 -16.08 26.54
CA PHE A 4 3.54 -16.23 26.06
C PHE A 4 2.59 -15.14 26.55
N ALA A 5 2.67 -14.75 27.80
CA ALA A 5 1.78 -13.72 28.36
C ALA A 5 2.02 -12.34 27.72
N LEU A 6 3.26 -12.06 27.27
CA LEU A 6 3.59 -10.78 26.63
C LEU A 6 3.12 -10.71 25.16
N ALA A 7 3.31 -11.79 24.38
CA ALA A 7 2.86 -11.82 22.98
C ALA A 7 1.33 -11.66 22.87
N ALA A 8 0.56 -12.29 23.77
CA ALA A 8 -0.90 -12.17 23.80
C ALA A 8 -1.41 -10.76 24.17
N LEU A 9 -0.68 -10.02 25.04
CA LEU A 9 -1.08 -8.66 25.43
C LEU A 9 -0.87 -7.61 24.32
N PHE A 10 0.09 -7.82 23.42
CA PHE A 10 0.44 -6.83 22.38
C PHE A 10 -0.26 -7.05 21.05
N THR A 11 -0.63 -8.27 20.68
CA THR A 11 -1.61 -8.51 19.60
C THR A 11 -2.97 -7.86 19.92
N LEU A 12 -3.28 -7.70 21.21
CA LEU A 12 -4.49 -7.04 21.69
C LEU A 12 -4.54 -5.53 21.37
N ALA A 13 -3.45 -4.81 21.52
CA ALA A 13 -3.45 -3.35 21.32
C ALA A 13 -3.52 -2.97 19.82
N ALA A 14 -2.87 -3.76 18.95
CA ALA A 14 -2.90 -3.52 17.51
C ALA A 14 -4.20 -3.98 16.84
N ALA A 15 -4.90 -4.96 17.45
CA ALA A 15 -6.14 -5.51 16.89
C ALA A 15 -7.42 -4.84 17.47
N ALA A 16 -7.32 -4.12 18.60
CA ALA A 16 -8.46 -3.46 19.25
C ALA A 16 -8.80 -2.08 18.68
N ALA A 17 -7.82 -1.39 18.09
CA ALA A 17 -8.06 -0.23 17.25
C ALA A 17 -7.92 -0.72 15.82
N GLY A 18 -8.82 -0.43 14.88
CA GLY A 18 -8.60 -0.71 13.45
C GLY A 18 -7.23 -0.13 13.06
N ALA A 19 -6.16 -0.92 13.31
CA ALA A 19 -4.80 -0.39 13.39
C ALA A 19 -4.37 0.06 12.01
N GLN A 20 -4.28 1.36 11.82
CA GLN A 20 -3.69 1.98 10.64
C GLN A 20 -2.23 1.53 10.58
N THR A 21 -1.93 0.76 9.54
CA THR A 21 -0.63 0.13 9.39
C THR A 21 0.37 1.06 8.70
N LEU A 22 1.67 0.80 8.90
CA LEU A 22 2.73 1.44 8.11
C LEU A 22 2.51 1.23 6.61
N SER A 23 2.03 0.05 6.20
CA SER A 23 1.75 -0.26 4.79
C SER A 23 0.67 0.65 4.21
N GLU A 24 -0.40 0.93 4.97
CA GLU A 24 -1.44 1.88 4.56
C GLU A 24 -0.93 3.31 4.51
N ALA A 25 -0.19 3.75 5.55
CA ALA A 25 0.42 5.08 5.56
C ALA A 25 1.31 5.31 4.33
N LEU A 26 2.15 4.33 3.96
CA LEU A 26 2.97 4.38 2.76
C LEU A 26 2.13 4.32 1.48
N THR A 27 1.13 3.45 1.40
CA THR A 27 0.23 3.32 0.25
C THR A 27 -0.46 4.64 -0.08
N TYR A 28 -0.93 5.38 0.94
CA TYR A 28 -1.60 6.65 0.75
C TYR A 28 -0.65 7.82 0.50
N SER A 29 0.55 7.78 1.07
CA SER A 29 1.53 8.88 1.02
C SER A 29 2.43 8.86 -0.20
N VAL A 30 2.83 7.67 -0.69
CA VAL A 30 3.75 7.53 -1.81
C VAL A 30 3.11 8.01 -3.12
N ASN A 31 3.87 8.75 -3.93
CA ASN A 31 3.45 9.19 -5.25
C ASN A 31 4.24 8.49 -6.34
N GLU A 32 3.51 8.03 -7.36
CA GLU A 32 4.03 7.68 -8.67
C GLU A 32 3.48 8.70 -9.66
N TYR A 33 4.34 9.32 -10.46
CA TYR A 33 3.84 10.31 -11.39
C TYR A 33 3.30 9.63 -12.66
N TYR A 34 2.01 9.84 -12.91
CA TYR A 34 1.36 9.59 -14.18
C TYR A 34 0.96 10.96 -14.73
N GLY A 35 1.21 11.22 -15.97
CA GLY A 35 0.92 12.53 -16.55
C GLY A 35 0.41 12.41 -17.97
N THR A 36 0.81 13.35 -18.81
CA THR A 36 0.66 13.23 -20.25
C THR A 36 1.59 12.16 -20.80
N ALA A 37 1.31 11.65 -21.99
CA ALA A 37 2.18 10.69 -22.67
C ALA A 37 3.61 11.23 -22.87
N ARG A 38 3.78 12.54 -23.11
CA ARG A 38 5.11 13.17 -23.20
C ARG A 38 5.88 13.06 -21.89
N SER A 39 5.26 13.41 -20.77
CA SER A 39 5.87 13.33 -19.43
C SER A 39 6.26 11.89 -19.10
N ILE A 40 5.34 10.93 -19.31
CA ILE A 40 5.58 9.50 -19.07
C ILE A 40 6.72 8.97 -19.93
N ALA A 41 6.74 9.30 -21.23
CA ALA A 41 7.78 8.84 -22.16
C ALA A 41 9.18 9.37 -21.81
N LEU A 42 9.27 10.51 -21.10
CA LEU A 42 10.52 11.08 -20.59
C LEU A 42 10.87 10.60 -19.16
N GLY A 43 10.25 9.50 -18.69
CA GLY A 43 10.47 8.99 -17.34
C GLY A 43 10.02 9.96 -16.25
N ASN A 44 9.13 10.93 -16.56
CA ASN A 44 8.73 12.04 -15.70
C ASN A 44 9.90 12.95 -15.24
N ALA A 45 11.00 13.02 -16.00
CA ALA A 45 12.12 13.92 -15.75
C ALA A 45 11.77 15.36 -16.24
N MET A 46 10.83 16.01 -15.56
CA MET A 46 10.17 17.25 -15.99
C MET A 46 10.45 18.47 -15.11
N THR A 47 11.23 18.31 -14.03
CA THR A 47 11.47 19.38 -13.03
C THR A 47 12.08 20.65 -13.64
N ALA A 48 12.99 20.52 -14.63
CA ALA A 48 13.63 21.64 -15.32
C ALA A 48 13.04 21.92 -16.72
N LEU A 49 12.17 21.04 -17.24
CA LEU A 49 11.67 21.15 -18.62
C LEU A 49 10.44 22.05 -18.73
N GLY A 50 9.36 21.69 -18.05
CA GLY A 50 8.07 22.39 -18.18
C GLY A 50 7.44 22.31 -19.58
N GLY A 51 6.45 23.18 -19.83
CA GLY A 51 5.76 23.32 -21.12
C GLY A 51 4.80 22.18 -21.47
N ASP A 52 4.42 21.37 -20.47
CA ASP A 52 3.53 20.22 -20.59
C ASP A 52 2.64 20.13 -19.35
N LEU A 53 1.35 19.77 -19.50
CA LEU A 53 0.43 19.71 -18.35
C LEU A 53 0.85 18.64 -17.31
N GLY A 54 1.47 17.55 -17.73
CA GLY A 54 2.00 16.53 -16.81
C GLY A 54 3.15 17.05 -15.94
N SER A 55 3.86 18.10 -16.38
CA SER A 55 4.95 18.71 -15.60
C SER A 55 4.47 19.52 -14.40
N ILE A 56 3.23 20.02 -14.43
CA ILE A 56 2.68 20.94 -13.41
C ILE A 56 2.67 20.28 -12.02
N GLY A 57 2.33 19.00 -11.95
CA GLY A 57 2.37 18.24 -10.69
C GLY A 57 3.79 18.02 -10.15
N ILE A 58 4.81 18.01 -11.02
CA ILE A 58 6.22 17.84 -10.66
C ILE A 58 6.84 19.17 -10.26
N ASN A 59 6.74 20.18 -11.14
CA ASN A 59 7.18 21.56 -10.89
C ASN A 59 6.13 22.56 -11.38
N PRO A 60 5.48 23.32 -10.49
CA PRO A 60 4.44 24.30 -10.85
C PRO A 60 4.87 25.35 -11.87
N ALA A 61 6.15 25.73 -11.90
CA ALA A 61 6.70 26.69 -12.86
C ALA A 61 6.63 26.18 -14.31
N GLY A 62 6.41 24.87 -14.50
CA GLY A 62 6.30 24.26 -15.81
C GLY A 62 5.16 24.81 -16.67
N SER A 63 4.08 25.30 -16.08
CA SER A 63 2.96 25.91 -16.81
C SER A 63 3.35 27.21 -17.52
N ALA A 64 4.23 28.01 -16.89
CA ALA A 64 4.65 29.30 -17.42
C ALA A 64 5.68 29.22 -18.56
N VAL A 65 6.22 28.03 -18.83
CA VAL A 65 7.19 27.81 -19.91
C VAL A 65 6.54 27.83 -21.29
N ALA A 66 5.28 27.39 -21.39
CA ALA A 66 4.53 27.41 -22.65
C ALA A 66 4.00 28.81 -22.93
N PRO A 67 4.32 29.44 -24.11
CA PRO A 67 3.84 30.77 -24.44
C PRO A 67 2.42 30.80 -25.03
N TYR A 68 1.65 29.73 -24.82
CA TYR A 68 0.29 29.54 -25.35
C TYR A 68 -0.60 28.87 -24.31
N SER A 69 -1.90 29.07 -24.48
CA SER A 69 -2.91 28.28 -23.75
C SER A 69 -3.00 26.88 -24.33
N GLN A 70 -3.31 25.89 -23.52
CA GLN A 70 -3.44 24.52 -24.00
C GLN A 70 -4.48 23.72 -23.20
N PHE A 71 -5.07 22.73 -23.87
CA PHE A 71 -5.92 21.72 -23.29
C PHE A 71 -5.38 20.35 -23.66
N THR A 72 -5.38 19.40 -22.72
CA THR A 72 -5.01 18.01 -22.98
C THR A 72 -5.94 17.03 -22.28
N ILE A 73 -6.11 15.88 -22.91
CA ILE A 73 -6.72 14.69 -22.31
C ILE A 73 -5.87 13.47 -22.64
N SER A 74 -5.65 12.62 -21.66
CA SER A 74 -4.72 11.49 -21.74
C SER A 74 -5.42 10.17 -21.34
N PRO A 75 -6.24 9.54 -22.22
CA PRO A 75 -6.73 8.19 -21.97
C PRO A 75 -5.60 7.17 -21.99
N GLY A 76 -5.74 6.13 -21.16
CA GLY A 76 -4.74 5.07 -21.05
C GLY A 76 -5.31 3.73 -20.60
N ILE A 77 -4.47 2.71 -20.71
CA ILE A 77 -4.72 1.36 -20.22
C ILE A 77 -3.54 0.94 -19.36
N THR A 78 -3.82 0.54 -18.13
CA THR A 78 -2.85 -0.09 -17.23
C THR A 78 -3.09 -1.60 -17.21
N ILE A 79 -2.00 -2.36 -17.34
CA ILE A 79 -1.97 -3.82 -17.31
C ILE A 79 -1.14 -4.23 -16.10
N LEU A 80 -1.75 -4.89 -15.14
CA LEU A 80 -1.08 -5.58 -14.05
C LEU A 80 -0.67 -6.98 -14.54
N SER A 81 0.55 -7.38 -14.25
CA SER A 81 1.01 -8.77 -14.32
C SER A 81 1.68 -9.12 -13.00
N ASN A 82 1.25 -10.20 -12.39
CA ASN A 82 1.74 -10.68 -11.12
C ASN A 82 1.97 -12.18 -11.19
N THR A 83 3.11 -12.65 -10.69
CA THR A 83 3.43 -14.06 -10.48
C THR A 83 3.63 -14.25 -8.99
N SER A 84 2.92 -15.19 -8.38
CA SER A 84 3.01 -15.47 -6.94
C SER A 84 3.19 -16.95 -6.67
N GLY A 85 3.94 -17.27 -5.63
CA GLY A 85 4.17 -18.62 -5.11
C GLY A 85 3.83 -18.69 -3.64
N TYR A 86 3.61 -19.89 -3.11
CA TYR A 86 3.25 -20.16 -1.71
C TYR A 86 4.27 -21.06 -1.04
N SER A 87 4.60 -20.77 0.21
CA SER A 87 5.37 -21.63 1.09
C SER A 87 4.67 -21.76 2.44
N THR A 88 4.79 -22.94 3.05
CA THR A 88 4.36 -23.20 4.43
C THR A 88 5.49 -23.00 5.44
N PHE A 89 6.71 -22.75 4.95
CA PHE A 89 7.89 -22.41 5.74
C PHE A 89 8.34 -21.00 5.41
N TYR A 90 8.78 -20.28 6.39
CA TYR A 90 9.28 -18.92 6.21
C TYR A 90 10.49 -18.88 5.26
N GLN A 91 10.34 -18.17 4.14
CA GLN A 91 11.36 -17.96 3.10
C GLN A 91 11.96 -19.21 2.42
N GLU A 92 11.31 -20.37 2.50
CA GLU A 92 11.78 -21.61 1.90
C GLU A 92 10.74 -22.25 0.95
N ASP A 93 11.22 -22.93 -0.08
CA ASP A 93 10.46 -23.85 -0.97
C ASP A 93 9.11 -23.34 -1.50
N TYR A 94 9.10 -22.14 -2.07
CA TYR A 94 7.89 -21.63 -2.75
C TYR A 94 7.46 -22.54 -3.90
N THR A 95 6.21 -22.94 -3.86
CA THR A 95 5.58 -23.83 -4.85
C THR A 95 4.29 -23.20 -5.38
N GLY A 96 3.61 -23.90 -6.26
CA GLY A 96 2.28 -23.49 -6.73
C GLY A 96 2.25 -22.13 -7.41
N TYR A 97 3.30 -21.77 -8.19
CA TYR A 97 3.36 -20.48 -8.85
C TYR A 97 2.17 -20.24 -9.77
N LEU A 98 1.48 -19.13 -9.54
CA LEU A 98 0.30 -18.71 -10.28
C LEU A 98 0.55 -17.34 -10.94
N ASP A 99 0.17 -17.24 -12.21
CA ASP A 99 0.22 -16.01 -12.97
C ASP A 99 -1.14 -15.33 -13.00
N TYR A 100 -1.18 -14.05 -12.66
CA TYR A 100 -2.39 -13.26 -12.70
C TYR A 100 -2.20 -12.01 -13.56
N ARG A 101 -3.17 -11.70 -14.41
CA ARG A 101 -3.13 -10.55 -15.31
C ARG A 101 -4.48 -9.83 -15.37
N THR A 102 -4.46 -8.54 -15.07
CA THR A 102 -5.66 -7.68 -15.12
C THR A 102 -5.40 -6.43 -15.94
N ARG A 103 -6.45 -5.88 -16.55
CA ARG A 103 -6.40 -4.65 -17.36
C ARG A 103 -7.41 -3.64 -16.85
N LYS A 104 -7.01 -2.36 -16.81
CA LYS A 104 -7.89 -1.26 -16.40
C LYS A 104 -7.73 -0.08 -17.35
N PHE A 105 -8.87 0.43 -17.84
CA PHE A 105 -8.92 1.74 -18.51
C PHE A 105 -8.86 2.85 -17.47
N ASN A 106 -8.11 3.92 -17.76
CA ASN A 106 -7.98 5.11 -16.91
C ASN A 106 -7.77 6.37 -17.76
N ILE A 107 -7.82 7.52 -17.11
CA ILE A 107 -7.45 8.81 -17.69
C ILE A 107 -6.39 9.42 -16.76
N PRO A 108 -5.09 9.12 -16.97
CA PRO A 108 -4.01 9.58 -16.09
C PRO A 108 -3.91 11.08 -15.96
N ASN A 109 -4.28 11.83 -17.01
CA ASN A 109 -4.24 13.29 -16.96
C ASN A 109 -5.34 13.92 -17.83
N VAL A 110 -5.92 14.98 -17.30
CA VAL A 110 -6.78 15.91 -18.05
C VAL A 110 -6.59 17.30 -17.46
N GLY A 111 -6.51 18.32 -18.33
CA GLY A 111 -6.38 19.69 -17.81
C GLY A 111 -6.24 20.74 -18.91
N PHE A 112 -6.17 21.96 -18.44
CA PHE A 112 -5.94 23.12 -19.29
C PHE A 112 -5.05 24.16 -18.60
N THR A 113 -4.38 24.99 -19.42
CA THR A 113 -3.69 26.20 -18.98
C THR A 113 -4.08 27.35 -19.88
N MET A 114 -4.28 28.52 -19.28
CA MET A 114 -4.52 29.78 -19.95
C MET A 114 -3.31 30.68 -19.75
N ASN A 115 -2.67 31.11 -20.83
CA ASN A 115 -1.54 32.03 -20.80
C ASN A 115 -2.02 33.46 -21.13
N PHE A 116 -1.58 34.40 -20.32
CA PHE A 116 -1.91 35.83 -20.45
C PHE A 116 -0.61 36.62 -20.66
N ASP A 117 -0.43 37.16 -21.84
CA ASP A 117 0.70 38.02 -22.18
C ASP A 117 0.50 39.42 -21.57
N THR A 118 1.52 39.95 -20.91
CA THR A 118 1.53 41.33 -20.38
C THR A 118 2.00 42.34 -21.40
N TYR A 119 2.50 41.87 -22.54
CA TYR A 119 3.11 42.67 -23.60
C TYR A 119 4.35 43.47 -23.15
N ASN A 120 4.92 43.14 -22.00
CA ASN A 120 6.16 43.76 -21.54
C ASN A 120 7.38 43.14 -22.26
N PRO A 121 8.33 43.91 -22.74
CA PRO A 121 9.53 43.40 -23.42
C PRO A 121 10.50 42.72 -22.45
N SER A 122 10.42 43.03 -21.14
CA SER A 122 11.24 42.46 -20.07
C SER A 122 10.47 42.49 -18.76
N GLY A 123 11.01 41.83 -17.74
CA GLY A 123 10.33 41.64 -16.46
C GLY A 123 9.24 40.56 -16.56
N LEU A 124 8.09 40.77 -15.97
CA LEU A 124 6.94 39.87 -16.08
C LEU A 124 6.35 39.94 -17.48
N LYS A 125 6.63 38.95 -18.34
CA LYS A 125 6.16 38.84 -19.71
C LYS A 125 4.80 38.19 -19.81
N SER A 126 4.56 37.13 -19.04
CA SER A 126 3.27 36.44 -19.00
C SER A 126 3.02 35.81 -17.65
N PHE A 127 1.75 35.55 -17.39
CA PHE A 127 1.34 34.66 -16.29
C PHE A 127 0.36 33.60 -16.82
N THR A 128 0.31 32.48 -16.14
CA THR A 128 -0.50 31.31 -16.53
C THR A 128 -1.40 30.91 -15.39
N LEU A 129 -2.66 30.64 -15.68
CA LEU A 129 -3.60 29.97 -14.81
C LEU A 129 -3.82 28.56 -15.35
N GLY A 130 -3.74 27.56 -14.48
CA GLY A 130 -3.91 26.17 -14.85
C GLY A 130 -4.83 25.41 -13.91
N PHE A 131 -5.54 24.46 -14.49
CA PHE A 131 -6.30 23.47 -13.76
C PHE A 131 -6.02 22.09 -14.38
N THR A 132 -5.59 21.12 -13.57
CA THR A 132 -5.32 19.78 -14.07
C THR A 132 -5.62 18.73 -13.00
N SER A 133 -6.15 17.59 -13.44
CA SER A 133 -6.26 16.37 -12.66
C SER A 133 -5.20 15.40 -13.17
N THR A 134 -4.34 14.90 -12.26
CA THR A 134 -3.23 14.02 -12.60
C THR A 134 -3.20 12.83 -11.65
N ALA A 135 -3.16 11.61 -12.19
CA ALA A 135 -3.00 10.41 -11.37
C ALA A 135 -1.61 10.40 -10.71
N THR A 136 -1.57 10.11 -9.42
CA THR A 136 -0.34 10.04 -8.61
C THR A 136 -0.15 8.69 -7.94
N SER A 137 -1.09 7.76 -8.07
CA SER A 137 -0.92 6.35 -7.73
C SER A 137 -1.99 5.48 -8.38
N HIS A 138 -1.64 4.24 -8.69
CA HIS A 138 -2.57 3.16 -9.01
C HIS A 138 -2.43 2.05 -7.97
N PHE A 139 -3.48 1.84 -7.17
CA PHE A 139 -3.53 0.83 -6.11
C PHE A 139 -3.88 -0.56 -6.66
N MET A 140 -3.29 -0.94 -7.77
CA MET A 140 -3.66 -2.14 -8.49
C MET A 140 -2.68 -3.26 -8.15
N ASN A 141 -3.13 -4.23 -7.37
CA ASN A 141 -2.42 -5.47 -7.08
C ASN A 141 -3.43 -6.62 -6.97
N ASP A 142 -3.03 -7.83 -7.33
CA ASP A 142 -3.85 -9.04 -7.23
C ASP A 142 -2.90 -10.23 -7.26
N PHE A 143 -2.88 -11.00 -6.19
CA PHE A 143 -2.03 -12.17 -6.07
C PHE A 143 -2.71 -13.26 -5.25
N VAL A 144 -2.27 -14.49 -5.48
CA VAL A 144 -2.83 -15.70 -4.91
C VAL A 144 -1.70 -16.56 -4.36
N GLY A 145 -1.87 -17.11 -3.16
CA GLY A 145 -1.05 -18.18 -2.62
C GLY A 145 -1.91 -19.43 -2.43
N SER A 146 -1.43 -20.59 -2.82
CA SER A 146 -2.13 -21.86 -2.59
C SER A 146 -1.14 -23.00 -2.38
N GLY A 147 -1.41 -23.83 -1.39
CA GLY A 147 -0.57 -24.99 -1.07
C GLY A 147 -1.13 -25.83 0.07
N ILE A 148 -0.49 -26.97 0.28
CA ILE A 148 -0.84 -27.89 1.38
C ILE A 148 -0.03 -27.50 2.62
N ASN A 149 -0.71 -27.39 3.76
CA ASN A 149 -0.11 -27.12 5.07
C ASN A 149 -0.59 -28.17 6.09
N ASP A 150 0.34 -28.80 6.79
CA ASP A 150 0.08 -29.77 7.87
C ASP A 150 0.59 -29.28 9.23
N LYS A 151 1.04 -28.02 9.34
CA LYS A 151 1.65 -27.46 10.55
C LYS A 151 0.79 -26.39 11.22
N THR A 152 0.27 -25.45 10.42
CA THR A 152 -0.45 -24.27 10.91
C THR A 152 -1.75 -24.06 10.16
N SER A 153 -2.68 -23.34 10.79
CA SER A 153 -4.02 -23.04 10.28
C SER A 153 -4.40 -21.59 10.61
N LEU A 154 -5.16 -20.93 9.75
CA LEU A 154 -5.78 -19.64 10.06
C LEU A 154 -6.67 -19.76 11.30
N LEU A 155 -7.40 -20.88 11.42
CA LEU A 155 -8.31 -21.10 12.54
C LEU A 155 -7.53 -21.21 13.85
N GLY A 156 -6.37 -21.88 13.84
CA GLY A 156 -5.48 -21.93 14.98
C GLY A 156 -4.90 -20.56 15.36
N SER A 157 -4.53 -19.76 14.37
CA SER A 157 -4.11 -18.37 14.61
C SER A 157 -5.23 -17.54 15.26
N PHE A 158 -6.49 -17.70 14.83
CA PHE A 158 -7.62 -17.04 15.46
C PHE A 158 -7.90 -17.57 16.87
N ALA A 159 -7.76 -18.87 17.10
CA ALA A 159 -7.93 -19.49 18.41
C ALA A 159 -6.91 -18.94 19.43
N ALA A 160 -5.64 -18.87 19.04
CA ALA A 160 -4.59 -18.29 19.87
C ALA A 160 -4.83 -16.81 20.17
N GLY A 161 -5.25 -16.02 19.16
CA GLY A 161 -5.55 -14.61 19.34
C GLY A 161 -6.83 -14.33 20.15
N ALA A 162 -7.76 -15.27 20.20
CA ALA A 162 -9.00 -15.17 20.99
C ALA A 162 -8.79 -15.50 22.47
N SER A 163 -7.68 -16.15 22.84
CA SER A 163 -7.39 -16.64 24.20
C SER A 163 -7.64 -15.65 25.35
N PRO A 164 -7.30 -14.34 25.22
CA PRO A 164 -7.55 -13.37 26.30
C PRO A 164 -9.01 -13.06 26.57
N TYR A 165 -9.92 -13.43 25.67
CA TYR A 165 -11.34 -13.10 25.78
C TYR A 165 -12.14 -14.29 26.28
N SER A 166 -13.14 -14.03 27.15
CA SER A 166 -14.03 -15.07 27.61
C SER A 166 -15.07 -15.44 26.54
N PRO A 167 -15.62 -16.70 26.58
CA PRO A 167 -16.69 -17.11 25.69
C PRO A 167 -17.90 -16.17 25.71
N SER A 168 -18.23 -15.63 26.90
CA SER A 168 -19.32 -14.67 27.05
C SER A 168 -19.05 -13.33 26.36
N GLN A 169 -17.79 -12.94 26.17
CA GLN A 169 -17.40 -11.77 25.41
C GLN A 169 -17.47 -12.05 23.91
N LEU A 170 -16.96 -13.19 23.45
CA LEU A 170 -16.93 -13.58 22.04
C LEU A 170 -18.34 -13.90 21.48
N SER A 171 -19.26 -14.39 22.31
CA SER A 171 -20.64 -14.70 21.89
C SER A 171 -21.59 -13.50 21.82
N LYS A 172 -21.15 -12.31 22.23
CA LYS A 172 -22.00 -11.10 22.17
C LYS A 172 -22.32 -10.71 20.73
N LYS A 173 -23.63 -10.54 20.46
CA LYS A 173 -24.18 -10.13 19.16
C LYS A 173 -24.60 -8.65 19.16
N ASP A 174 -23.87 -7.78 19.85
CA ASP A 174 -24.11 -6.34 19.74
C ASP A 174 -23.32 -5.74 18.57
N ASN A 175 -23.68 -4.52 18.13
CA ASN A 175 -23.02 -3.84 17.02
C ASN A 175 -21.65 -3.24 17.41
N TYR A 176 -21.20 -3.48 18.63
CA TYR A 176 -19.94 -2.95 19.15
C TYR A 176 -19.05 -4.10 19.61
N SER A 177 -17.81 -4.12 19.10
CA SER A 177 -16.83 -5.15 19.47
C SER A 177 -16.34 -5.02 20.92
N ASN A 178 -16.59 -3.89 21.60
CA ASN A 178 -16.05 -3.57 22.92
C ASN A 178 -14.52 -3.69 23.01
N GLY A 179 -13.82 -3.34 21.92
CA GLY A 179 -12.36 -3.45 21.82
C GLY A 179 -11.86 -4.85 21.41
N ILE A 180 -12.75 -5.82 21.17
CA ILE A 180 -12.36 -7.14 20.66
C ILE A 180 -12.28 -7.07 19.13
N PRO A 181 -11.19 -7.57 18.50
CA PRO A 181 -11.09 -7.63 17.06
C PRO A 181 -12.21 -8.46 16.42
N TRP A 182 -12.80 -7.94 15.35
CA TRP A 182 -13.93 -8.58 14.68
C TRP A 182 -13.59 -9.90 14.01
N ASN A 183 -12.32 -10.14 13.65
CA ASN A 183 -11.87 -11.44 13.16
C ASN A 183 -12.08 -12.54 14.21
N TYR A 184 -11.77 -12.28 15.50
CA TYR A 184 -11.98 -13.25 16.58
C TYR A 184 -13.47 -13.43 16.91
N LEU A 185 -14.22 -12.32 16.94
CA LEU A 185 -15.68 -12.38 17.13
C LEU A 185 -16.35 -13.19 16.02
N ALA A 186 -16.01 -12.90 14.76
CA ALA A 186 -16.57 -13.60 13.62
C ALA A 186 -16.10 -15.06 13.55
N ALA A 187 -14.84 -15.36 13.88
CA ALA A 187 -14.33 -16.73 13.94
C ALA A 187 -15.06 -17.56 14.98
N TYR A 188 -15.28 -17.02 16.18
CA TYR A 188 -16.01 -17.70 17.24
C TYR A 188 -17.49 -17.90 16.89
N GLN A 189 -18.17 -16.83 16.47
CA GLN A 189 -19.60 -16.88 16.13
C GLN A 189 -19.87 -17.67 14.84
N GLY A 190 -18.91 -17.72 13.93
CA GLY A 190 -18.94 -18.49 12.68
C GLY A 190 -18.46 -19.93 12.82
N GLY A 191 -18.18 -20.41 14.04
CA GLY A 191 -17.81 -21.82 14.28
C GLY A 191 -16.43 -22.20 13.78
N MET A 192 -15.55 -21.23 13.51
CA MET A 192 -14.15 -21.50 13.16
C MET A 192 -13.34 -21.94 14.37
N ILE A 193 -13.66 -21.38 15.55
CA ILE A 193 -13.00 -21.65 16.82
C ILE A 193 -14.03 -21.94 17.90
N ALA A 194 -13.66 -22.77 18.87
CA ALA A 194 -14.48 -23.12 20.04
C ALA A 194 -13.59 -23.29 21.28
N GLU A 195 -14.22 -23.26 22.47
CA GLU A 195 -13.52 -23.51 23.72
C GLU A 195 -12.94 -24.94 23.77
N ALA A 196 -11.74 -25.06 24.31
CA ALA A 196 -11.18 -26.37 24.69
C ALA A 196 -11.71 -26.79 26.08
N TYR A 197 -12.04 -28.08 26.23
CA TYR A 197 -12.51 -28.67 27.47
C TYR A 197 -11.59 -29.78 27.95
N ASP A 198 -11.43 -29.89 29.26
CA ASP A 198 -10.73 -31.00 29.89
C ASP A 198 -11.60 -32.30 29.86
N GLU A 199 -11.03 -33.42 30.31
CA GLU A 199 -11.72 -34.73 30.41
C GLU A 199 -12.95 -34.70 31.34
N TYR A 200 -13.09 -33.68 32.18
CA TYR A 200 -14.20 -33.50 33.10
C TYR A 200 -15.28 -32.53 32.56
N GLY A 201 -15.06 -31.98 31.38
CA GLY A 201 -15.97 -31.01 30.75
C GLY A 201 -15.85 -29.59 31.29
N ASN A 202 -14.72 -29.24 31.92
CA ASN A 202 -14.46 -27.86 32.33
C ASN A 202 -13.69 -27.13 31.24
N PRO A 203 -13.97 -25.83 30.98
CA PRO A 203 -13.18 -25.02 30.04
C PRO A 203 -11.71 -25.01 30.48
N MET A 204 -10.81 -25.25 29.54
CA MET A 204 -9.39 -25.16 29.78
C MET A 204 -8.95 -23.69 29.85
N VAL A 205 -8.08 -23.43 30.82
CA VAL A 205 -7.44 -22.11 30.99
C VAL A 205 -5.94 -22.29 31.19
N ASP A 206 -5.18 -21.31 30.73
CA ASP A 206 -3.73 -21.30 30.96
C ASP A 206 -3.38 -20.86 32.41
N ALA A 207 -2.08 -20.80 32.73
CA ALA A 207 -1.61 -20.41 34.06
C ALA A 207 -1.94 -18.98 34.47
N ASP A 208 -2.26 -18.11 33.48
CA ASP A 208 -2.63 -16.71 33.68
C ASP A 208 -4.16 -16.53 33.73
N GLY A 209 -4.93 -17.62 33.55
CA GLY A 209 -6.39 -17.62 33.59
C GLY A 209 -7.06 -17.25 32.27
N ASN A 210 -6.32 -17.22 31.15
CA ASN A 210 -6.88 -17.03 29.82
C ASN A 210 -7.50 -18.33 29.31
N TYR A 211 -8.58 -18.21 28.54
CA TYR A 211 -9.25 -19.36 27.95
C TYR A 211 -8.42 -19.98 26.84
N THR A 212 -8.43 -21.30 26.73
CA THR A 212 -7.87 -22.03 25.60
C THR A 212 -8.96 -22.27 24.57
N TYR A 213 -8.70 -21.87 23.33
CA TYR A 213 -9.55 -22.15 22.19
C TYR A 213 -8.84 -23.08 21.22
N LEU A 214 -9.62 -23.81 20.43
CA LEU A 214 -9.17 -24.67 19.34
C LEU A 214 -9.80 -24.19 18.04
N GLY A 215 -9.01 -24.14 16.99
CA GLY A 215 -9.55 -24.08 15.63
C GLY A 215 -10.25 -25.38 15.28
N ALA A 216 -11.29 -25.34 14.44
CA ALA A 216 -11.97 -26.54 13.94
C ALA A 216 -11.03 -27.46 13.12
N THR A 217 -9.82 -27.02 12.82
CA THR A 217 -8.73 -27.75 12.17
C THR A 217 -7.75 -28.39 13.14
N GLU A 218 -7.89 -28.15 14.45
CA GLU A 218 -6.93 -28.49 15.48
C GLU A 218 -7.45 -29.55 16.44
N GLY A 219 -6.53 -30.32 17.00
CA GLY A 219 -6.79 -31.28 18.06
C GLY A 219 -5.78 -31.13 19.20
N MET A 220 -6.17 -31.61 20.38
CA MET A 220 -5.30 -31.73 21.55
C MET A 220 -4.66 -33.11 21.62
N PHE A 221 -3.33 -33.16 21.70
CA PHE A 221 -2.56 -34.37 21.75
C PHE A 221 -1.82 -34.45 23.09
N GLN A 222 -2.15 -35.44 23.89
CA GLN A 222 -1.54 -35.59 25.23
C GLN A 222 -0.10 -36.08 25.12
N ASN A 223 0.80 -35.37 25.76
CA ASN A 223 2.21 -35.75 25.89
C ASN A 223 2.42 -36.77 27.05
N PRO A 224 3.54 -37.51 27.04
CA PRO A 224 3.86 -38.47 28.13
C PRO A 224 3.99 -37.83 29.53
N ASP A 225 4.23 -36.53 29.62
CA ASP A 225 4.32 -35.77 30.87
C ASP A 225 2.96 -35.25 31.38
N GLY A 226 1.87 -35.52 30.61
CA GLY A 226 0.50 -35.11 30.92
C GLY A 226 0.14 -33.71 30.39
N SER A 227 1.07 -33.01 29.74
CA SER A 227 0.76 -31.77 29.01
C SER A 227 0.03 -32.07 27.69
N TYR A 228 -0.58 -31.03 27.09
CA TYR A 228 -1.22 -31.14 25.78
C TYR A 228 -0.53 -30.25 24.76
N ASP A 229 -0.29 -30.80 23.57
CA ASP A 229 0.06 -30.03 22.37
C ASP A 229 -1.18 -29.80 21.54
N ILE A 230 -1.38 -28.56 21.11
CA ILE A 230 -2.39 -28.17 20.14
C ILE A 230 -1.72 -28.08 18.76
N ARG A 231 -2.26 -28.82 17.80
CA ARG A 231 -1.74 -28.84 16.43
C ARG A 231 -2.82 -29.22 15.44
N THR A 232 -2.59 -28.98 14.15
CA THR A 232 -3.48 -29.43 13.08
C THR A 232 -3.67 -30.94 13.10
N MET A 233 -4.90 -31.41 12.85
CA MET A 233 -5.25 -32.83 12.85
C MET A 233 -4.81 -33.56 11.58
N GLY A 234 -4.52 -32.82 10.50
CA GLY A 234 -4.12 -33.39 9.22
C GLY A 234 -3.72 -32.30 8.21
N GLU A 235 -3.61 -32.70 6.94
CA GLU A 235 -3.27 -31.80 5.84
C GLU A 235 -4.45 -30.89 5.46
N LEU A 236 -4.14 -29.60 5.29
CA LEU A 236 -5.07 -28.55 4.86
C LEU A 236 -4.66 -28.01 3.48
N ASP A 237 -5.59 -27.99 2.54
CA ASP A 237 -5.45 -27.26 1.28
C ASP A 237 -5.81 -25.79 1.55
N GLN A 238 -4.80 -24.93 1.54
CA GLN A 238 -4.94 -23.49 1.83
C GLN A 238 -4.90 -22.66 0.54
N TYR A 239 -5.79 -21.68 0.47
CA TYR A 239 -5.87 -20.71 -0.61
C TYR A 239 -6.01 -19.31 -0.02
N SER A 240 -5.12 -18.42 -0.40
CA SER A 240 -5.12 -17.00 -0.03
C SER A 240 -5.14 -16.13 -1.26
N ARG A 241 -6.00 -15.13 -1.29
CA ARG A 241 -6.02 -14.11 -2.35
C ARG A 241 -6.13 -12.73 -1.76
N VAL A 242 -5.23 -11.85 -2.16
CA VAL A 242 -5.26 -10.43 -1.81
C VAL A 242 -5.43 -9.59 -3.06
N GLN A 243 -6.40 -8.70 -3.03
CA GLN A 243 -6.68 -7.78 -4.12
C GLN A 243 -6.70 -6.34 -3.62
N THR A 244 -6.00 -5.45 -4.32
CA THR A 244 -6.11 -4.00 -4.11
C THR A 244 -6.46 -3.31 -5.41
N PHE A 245 -7.38 -2.36 -5.34
CA PHE A 245 -7.84 -1.56 -6.48
C PHE A 245 -8.04 -0.11 -6.08
N GLY A 246 -7.97 0.76 -7.06
CA GLY A 246 -8.24 2.17 -6.91
C GLY A 246 -7.20 3.04 -7.58
N ALA A 247 -7.27 4.33 -7.32
CA ALA A 247 -6.29 5.29 -7.79
C ALA A 247 -6.34 6.57 -6.96
N LYS A 248 -5.22 7.27 -6.91
CA LYS A 248 -5.09 8.62 -6.33
C LYS A 248 -4.87 9.62 -7.44
N TYR A 249 -5.63 10.71 -7.40
CA TYR A 249 -5.52 11.83 -8.32
C TYR A 249 -5.26 13.12 -7.55
N ASP A 250 -4.34 13.93 -8.03
CA ASP A 250 -4.14 15.29 -7.57
C ASP A 250 -4.92 16.25 -8.48
N ILE A 251 -5.88 16.95 -7.90
CA ILE A 251 -6.56 18.08 -8.54
C ILE A 251 -5.74 19.32 -8.23
N LEU A 252 -5.16 19.95 -9.26
CA LEU A 252 -4.21 21.03 -9.14
C LEU A 252 -4.79 22.35 -9.66
N MET A 253 -4.78 23.37 -8.82
CA MET A 253 -4.92 24.77 -9.22
C MET A 253 -3.52 25.35 -9.30
N ASN A 254 -3.13 25.83 -10.49
CA ASN A 254 -1.79 26.30 -10.77
C ASN A 254 -1.78 27.78 -11.14
N PHE A 255 -0.76 28.47 -10.65
CA PHE A 255 -0.41 29.82 -11.06
C PHE A 255 1.07 29.85 -11.44
N GLY A 256 1.36 30.28 -12.67
CA GLY A 256 2.71 30.38 -13.22
C GLY A 256 3.05 31.80 -13.67
N MET A 257 4.32 32.18 -13.60
CA MET A 257 4.84 33.50 -14.02
C MET A 257 6.10 33.32 -14.85
N ASN A 258 6.21 34.05 -15.94
CA ASN A 258 7.37 34.07 -16.83
C ASN A 258 8.07 35.44 -16.73
N PHE A 259 9.32 35.43 -16.29
CA PHE A 259 10.18 36.62 -16.24
C PHE A 259 11.24 36.56 -17.33
N SER A 260 11.05 37.36 -18.37
CA SER A 260 12.00 37.59 -19.49
C SER A 260 12.43 36.29 -20.21
N ASP A 261 11.59 35.24 -20.24
CA ASP A 261 11.84 33.92 -20.80
C ASP A 261 13.10 33.22 -20.22
N ARG A 262 13.56 33.68 -19.06
CA ARG A 262 14.74 33.15 -18.37
C ARG A 262 14.45 32.61 -16.99
N PHE A 263 13.47 33.17 -16.30
CA PHE A 263 13.11 32.74 -14.97
C PHE A 263 11.61 32.55 -14.86
N PHE A 264 11.20 31.35 -14.47
CA PHE A 264 9.81 30.97 -14.34
C PHE A 264 9.56 30.59 -12.89
N LEU A 265 8.47 31.08 -12.32
CA LEU A 265 7.97 30.74 -11.00
C LEU A 265 6.61 30.06 -11.12
N GLY A 266 6.29 29.20 -10.17
CA GLY A 266 4.99 28.56 -10.13
C GLY A 266 4.57 28.15 -8.73
N PHE A 267 3.24 28.12 -8.55
CA PHE A 267 2.57 27.73 -7.32
C PHE A 267 1.41 26.81 -7.65
N ASN A 268 1.24 25.73 -6.87
CA ASN A 268 0.07 24.86 -6.90
C ASN A 268 -0.62 24.87 -5.54
N LEU A 269 -1.93 24.90 -5.57
CA LEU A 269 -2.77 24.33 -4.53
C LEU A 269 -3.20 22.94 -5.03
N GLY A 270 -2.80 21.89 -4.31
CA GLY A 270 -3.10 20.52 -4.66
C GLY A 270 -4.14 19.92 -3.71
N MET A 271 -5.12 19.25 -4.29
CA MET A 271 -6.18 18.55 -3.58
C MET A 271 -6.16 17.08 -4.02
N PRO A 272 -5.40 16.21 -3.33
CA PRO A 272 -5.45 14.78 -3.60
C PRO A 272 -6.81 14.21 -3.21
N VAL A 273 -7.33 13.33 -4.08
CA VAL A 273 -8.51 12.51 -3.84
C VAL A 273 -8.21 11.09 -4.25
N ALA A 274 -8.64 10.12 -3.45
CA ALA A 274 -8.41 8.72 -3.77
C ALA A 274 -9.56 7.84 -3.26
N THR A 275 -9.71 6.69 -3.93
CA THR A 275 -10.44 5.55 -3.40
C THR A 275 -9.50 4.37 -3.45
N TYR A 276 -9.29 3.73 -2.30
CA TYR A 276 -8.54 2.50 -2.15
C TYR A 276 -9.49 1.40 -1.73
N ARG A 277 -9.40 0.23 -2.34
CA ARG A 277 -10.15 -0.96 -1.98
C ARG A 277 -9.17 -2.10 -1.74
N TYR A 278 -9.33 -2.75 -0.61
CA TYR A 278 -8.61 -3.94 -0.20
C TYR A 278 -9.61 -5.07 0.01
N SER A 279 -9.28 -6.25 -0.49
CA SER A 279 -10.05 -7.46 -0.26
C SER A 279 -9.08 -8.60 -0.03
N GLU A 280 -9.29 -9.32 1.04
CA GLU A 280 -8.57 -10.54 1.40
C GLU A 280 -9.59 -11.67 1.50
N TYR A 281 -9.32 -12.74 0.79
CA TYR A 281 -10.04 -13.98 0.87
C TYR A 281 -9.06 -15.07 1.25
N PHE A 282 -9.39 -15.81 2.29
CA PHE A 282 -8.65 -16.99 2.69
C PHE A 282 -9.61 -18.16 2.88
N ASP A 283 -9.27 -19.31 2.33
CA ASP A 283 -9.96 -20.55 2.66
C ASP A 283 -8.97 -21.67 2.98
N GLU A 284 -9.40 -22.56 3.83
CA GLU A 284 -8.70 -23.81 4.08
C GLU A 284 -9.70 -24.97 4.14
N ALA A 285 -9.33 -26.06 3.46
CA ALA A 285 -10.14 -27.25 3.36
C ALA A 285 -9.34 -28.48 3.81
N ALA A 286 -9.98 -29.38 4.54
CA ALA A 286 -9.39 -30.65 4.90
C ALA A 286 -9.12 -31.48 3.65
N VAL A 287 -7.88 -31.91 3.42
CA VAL A 287 -7.53 -32.85 2.33
C VAL A 287 -8.23 -34.18 2.54
N ASP A 288 -8.23 -34.66 3.78
CA ASP A 288 -9.01 -35.83 4.22
C ASP A 288 -9.88 -35.45 5.43
N PRO A 289 -11.18 -35.15 5.24
CA PRO A 289 -12.06 -34.77 6.35
C PRO A 289 -12.16 -35.78 7.47
N SER A 290 -11.88 -37.08 7.21
CA SER A 290 -11.95 -38.09 8.25
C SER A 290 -10.91 -37.95 9.37
N GLN A 291 -9.86 -37.15 9.15
CA GLN A 291 -8.85 -36.83 10.14
C GLN A 291 -9.26 -35.69 11.07
N PHE A 292 -10.27 -34.88 10.69
CA PHE A 292 -10.70 -33.67 11.38
C PHE A 292 -12.03 -33.90 12.12
N GLU A 293 -12.03 -34.89 13.00
CA GLU A 293 -13.20 -35.26 13.78
C GLU A 293 -13.44 -34.31 14.95
N ILE A 294 -14.66 -33.85 15.09
CA ILE A 294 -15.11 -32.93 16.15
C ILE A 294 -16.33 -33.54 16.82
N GLU A 295 -16.26 -33.67 18.14
CA GLU A 295 -17.39 -34.05 18.99
C GLU A 295 -18.05 -32.81 19.59
N TYR A 296 -19.33 -32.66 19.36
CA TYR A 296 -20.13 -31.57 19.93
C TYR A 296 -20.70 -31.98 21.30
N SER A 297 -21.08 -30.97 22.10
CA SER A 297 -21.61 -31.19 23.47
C SER A 297 -22.93 -31.98 23.52
N ASP A 298 -23.62 -32.16 22.41
CA ASP A 298 -24.80 -33.02 22.27
C ASP A 298 -24.44 -34.51 21.92
N GLY A 299 -23.15 -34.81 21.86
CA GLY A 299 -22.60 -36.15 21.53
C GLY A 299 -22.62 -36.47 20.04
N VAL A 300 -22.88 -35.50 19.18
CA VAL A 300 -22.80 -35.68 17.73
C VAL A 300 -21.35 -35.51 17.27
N ILE A 301 -20.87 -36.47 16.50
CA ILE A 301 -19.54 -36.45 15.88
C ILE A 301 -19.73 -36.01 14.43
N THR A 302 -18.96 -35.01 14.00
CA THR A 302 -18.86 -34.55 12.62
C THR A 302 -17.40 -34.27 12.26
N ASN A 303 -17.14 -33.98 10.99
CA ASN A 303 -15.79 -33.68 10.54
C ASN A 303 -15.75 -32.30 9.92
N PHE A 304 -14.72 -31.53 10.24
CA PHE A 304 -14.43 -30.28 9.54
C PHE A 304 -14.17 -30.56 8.05
N ARG A 305 -14.72 -29.73 7.18
CA ARG A 305 -14.52 -29.81 5.74
C ARG A 305 -13.82 -28.62 5.16
N LYS A 306 -14.30 -27.40 5.48
CA LYS A 306 -13.79 -26.16 4.90
C LYS A 306 -14.14 -24.98 5.80
N ALA A 307 -13.26 -23.99 5.85
CA ALA A 307 -13.58 -22.68 6.37
C ALA A 307 -13.20 -21.59 5.35
N GLU A 308 -13.95 -20.50 5.35
CA GLU A 308 -13.76 -19.33 4.50
C GLU A 308 -13.75 -18.06 5.34
N TYR A 309 -12.72 -17.25 5.14
CA TYR A 309 -12.57 -15.93 5.76
C TYR A 309 -12.50 -14.86 4.68
N ASN A 310 -13.28 -13.80 4.84
CA ASN A 310 -13.26 -12.64 3.97
C ASN A 310 -13.08 -11.37 4.80
N TYR A 311 -12.15 -10.54 4.38
CA TYR A 311 -12.01 -9.17 4.83
C TYR A 311 -12.14 -8.23 3.65
N SER A 312 -12.92 -7.17 3.80
CA SER A 312 -13.05 -6.13 2.79
C SER A 312 -12.97 -4.75 3.40
N GLN A 313 -12.21 -3.86 2.74
CA GLN A 313 -12.04 -2.47 3.15
C GLN A 313 -12.17 -1.55 1.94
N THR A 314 -12.82 -0.41 2.14
CA THR A 314 -12.84 0.71 1.22
C THR A 314 -12.43 1.96 1.96
N SER A 315 -11.35 2.60 1.51
CA SER A 315 -10.83 3.85 2.05
C SER A 315 -11.08 4.99 1.06
N GLU A 316 -11.77 6.02 1.51
CA GLU A 316 -11.97 7.26 0.76
C GLU A 316 -11.07 8.35 1.35
N LEU A 317 -10.23 8.92 0.50
CA LEU A 317 -9.21 9.88 0.92
C LEU A 317 -9.43 11.22 0.23
N SER A 318 -9.27 12.29 1.00
CA SER A 318 -9.19 13.66 0.48
C SER A 318 -8.16 14.45 1.28
N GLY A 319 -7.52 15.43 0.63
CA GLY A 319 -6.48 16.21 1.32
C GLY A 319 -6.16 17.53 0.65
N ILE A 320 -5.17 18.22 1.21
CA ILE A 320 -4.70 19.52 0.70
C ILE A 320 -3.20 19.67 0.94
N TYR A 321 -2.51 20.28 -0.03
CA TYR A 321 -1.12 20.71 0.08
C TYR A 321 -0.84 21.93 -0.80
N ALA A 322 0.27 22.60 -0.53
CA ALA A 322 0.83 23.64 -1.38
C ALA A 322 2.16 23.20 -1.98
N LYS A 323 2.44 23.61 -3.22
CA LYS A 323 3.72 23.37 -3.90
C LYS A 323 4.20 24.63 -4.58
N ALA A 324 5.48 24.96 -4.45
CA ALA A 324 6.14 26.06 -5.13
C ALA A 324 7.33 25.54 -5.92
N GLY A 325 7.65 26.19 -7.03
CA GLY A 325 8.82 25.81 -7.82
C GLY A 325 9.29 26.89 -8.75
N PHE A 326 10.50 26.71 -9.26
CA PHE A 326 11.08 27.58 -10.27
C PHE A 326 11.77 26.80 -11.40
N ILE A 327 11.91 27.44 -12.55
CA ILE A 327 12.78 27.00 -13.65
C ILE A 327 13.62 28.21 -14.06
N TRP A 328 14.93 28.03 -14.14
CA TRP A 328 15.90 29.03 -14.57
C TRP A 328 16.61 28.57 -15.86
N VAL A 329 16.65 29.46 -16.85
CA VAL A 329 17.25 29.26 -18.17
C VAL A 329 18.41 30.25 -18.33
N PRO A 330 19.63 29.94 -17.85
CA PRO A 330 20.79 30.85 -17.91
C PRO A 330 21.24 31.16 -19.34
N GLY A 331 20.91 30.31 -20.28
CA GLY A 331 21.31 30.40 -21.69
C GLY A 331 22.09 29.16 -22.14
N GLY A 332 22.48 29.13 -23.42
CA GLY A 332 23.26 28.01 -24.01
C GLY A 332 22.54 26.67 -24.03
N GLY A 333 21.20 26.64 -23.86
CA GLY A 333 20.43 25.42 -23.83
C GLY A 333 20.25 24.80 -22.42
N LEU A 334 20.98 25.28 -21.41
CA LEU A 334 20.89 24.79 -20.03
C LEU A 334 19.60 25.24 -19.34
N ARG A 335 19.01 24.37 -18.56
CA ARG A 335 17.84 24.63 -17.70
C ARG A 335 18.04 23.99 -16.33
N VAL A 336 17.68 24.73 -15.29
CA VAL A 336 17.76 24.27 -13.89
C VAL A 336 16.38 24.45 -13.27
N GLY A 337 15.88 23.46 -12.58
CA GLY A 337 14.58 23.53 -11.90
C GLY A 337 14.63 22.98 -10.50
N ALA A 338 13.80 23.54 -9.63
CA ALA A 338 13.53 22.96 -8.33
C ALA A 338 12.09 23.23 -7.88
N ALA A 339 11.57 22.34 -7.03
CA ALA A 339 10.26 22.51 -6.42
C ALA A 339 10.25 21.93 -5.00
N ILE A 340 9.40 22.50 -4.15
CA ILE A 340 9.15 22.08 -2.79
C ILE A 340 7.64 21.94 -2.57
N GLN A 341 7.23 20.82 -1.96
CA GLN A 341 5.85 20.55 -1.59
C GLN A 341 5.74 20.45 -0.07
N THR A 342 4.74 21.11 0.50
CA THR A 342 4.40 20.96 1.93
C THR A 342 3.92 19.55 2.23
N PRO A 343 3.89 19.14 3.51
CA PRO A 343 3.08 17.99 3.90
C PRO A 343 1.67 18.08 3.33
N THR A 344 1.11 16.94 2.99
CA THR A 344 -0.31 16.81 2.63
C THR A 344 -1.08 16.45 3.90
N PHE A 345 -2.08 17.25 4.22
CA PHE A 345 -3.03 16.93 5.28
C PHE A 345 -4.19 16.16 4.64
N MET A 346 -4.31 14.88 4.95
CA MET A 346 -5.33 13.98 4.41
C MET A 346 -6.33 13.59 5.48
N SER A 347 -7.61 13.60 5.14
CA SER A 347 -8.69 12.91 5.84
C SER A 347 -8.95 11.59 5.13
N ILE A 348 -9.08 10.53 5.89
CA ILE A 348 -9.28 9.17 5.41
C ILE A 348 -10.49 8.60 6.13
N ASN A 349 -11.45 8.09 5.39
CA ASN A 349 -12.60 7.37 5.91
C ASN A 349 -12.50 5.92 5.46
N ASP A 350 -12.36 5.00 6.42
CA ASP A 350 -12.28 3.57 6.21
C ASP A 350 -13.61 2.91 6.53
N ARG A 351 -14.10 2.10 5.58
CA ARG A 351 -15.24 1.21 5.78
C ARG A 351 -14.79 -0.21 5.57
N TRP A 352 -14.98 -1.06 6.57
CA TRP A 352 -14.54 -2.44 6.48
C TRP A 352 -15.51 -3.41 7.12
N SER A 353 -15.46 -4.67 6.71
CA SER A 353 -16.24 -5.77 7.24
C SER A 353 -15.48 -7.08 7.16
N VAL A 354 -15.84 -8.01 8.05
CA VAL A 354 -15.34 -9.39 8.10
C VAL A 354 -16.52 -10.34 7.92
N SER A 355 -16.32 -11.43 7.18
CA SER A 355 -17.28 -12.55 7.15
C SER A 355 -16.54 -13.89 7.22
N THR A 356 -17.18 -14.85 7.87
CA THR A 356 -16.67 -16.20 8.09
C THR A 356 -17.73 -17.24 7.77
N ASN A 357 -17.33 -18.35 7.16
CA ASN A 357 -18.17 -19.53 6.94
C ASN A 357 -17.38 -20.77 7.34
N THR A 358 -18.01 -21.72 8.04
CA THR A 358 -17.41 -23.00 8.40
C THR A 358 -18.37 -24.12 8.00
N TYR A 359 -17.84 -25.14 7.33
CA TYR A 359 -18.58 -26.25 6.78
C TYR A 359 -18.12 -27.57 7.39
N PHE A 360 -19.10 -28.40 7.79
CA PHE A 360 -18.88 -29.70 8.39
C PHE A 360 -19.52 -30.81 7.55
N SER A 361 -19.12 -32.07 7.79
CA SER A 361 -19.69 -33.24 7.11
C SER A 361 -21.18 -33.41 7.42
N SER A 362 -21.60 -33.04 8.62
CA SER A 362 -23.02 -32.84 8.94
C SER A 362 -23.36 -31.36 8.73
N GLY A 363 -24.03 -31.03 7.64
CA GLY A 363 -24.40 -29.66 7.30
C GLY A 363 -25.33 -28.96 8.32
N ASN A 364 -25.83 -29.69 9.34
CA ASN A 364 -26.59 -29.09 10.45
C ASN A 364 -25.69 -28.24 11.37
N TYR A 365 -24.37 -28.40 11.31
CA TYR A 365 -23.37 -27.67 12.08
C TYR A 365 -22.68 -26.58 11.27
N ASP A 366 -22.99 -26.44 9.99
CA ASP A 366 -22.50 -25.34 9.18
C ASP A 366 -22.86 -24.01 9.84
N SER A 367 -21.88 -23.11 9.94
CA SER A 367 -22.02 -21.86 10.67
C SER A 367 -21.45 -20.70 9.84
N TYR A 368 -22.01 -19.51 10.07
CA TYR A 368 -21.53 -18.29 9.46
C TYR A 368 -21.65 -17.11 10.43
N ALA A 369 -20.80 -16.11 10.26
CA ALA A 369 -20.90 -14.85 10.96
C ALA A 369 -20.38 -13.70 10.09
N ASP A 370 -21.03 -12.54 10.26
CA ASP A 370 -20.65 -11.29 9.61
C ASP A 370 -20.46 -10.19 10.65
N SER A 371 -19.43 -9.38 10.51
CA SER A 371 -19.35 -8.13 11.27
C SER A 371 -20.33 -7.09 10.71
N PRO A 372 -20.77 -6.12 11.50
CA PRO A 372 -21.30 -4.87 10.96
C PRO A 372 -20.27 -4.22 10.02
N VAL A 373 -20.74 -3.36 9.12
CA VAL A 373 -19.82 -2.46 8.40
C VAL A 373 -19.31 -1.43 9.40
N ASN A 374 -18.04 -1.47 9.67
CA ASN A 374 -17.36 -0.50 10.51
C ASN A 374 -17.00 0.72 9.67
N ASP A 375 -17.15 1.92 10.22
CA ASP A 375 -16.87 3.20 9.57
C ASP A 375 -16.05 4.06 10.53
N TYR A 376 -14.86 4.46 10.11
CA TYR A 376 -13.94 5.21 10.94
C TYR A 376 -13.17 6.26 10.13
N THR A 377 -13.10 7.48 10.67
CA THR A 377 -12.39 8.59 10.04
C THR A 377 -11.19 9.02 10.86
N TYR A 378 -10.05 9.18 10.21
CA TYR A 378 -8.80 9.65 10.79
C TYR A 378 -8.05 10.55 9.83
N SER A 379 -6.95 11.12 10.29
CA SER A 379 -6.10 11.99 9.49
C SER A 379 -4.70 11.41 9.33
N LEU A 380 -4.11 11.60 8.15
CA LEU A 380 -2.72 11.28 7.86
C LEU A 380 -2.01 12.53 7.33
N THR A 381 -0.90 12.91 7.97
CA THR A 381 0.00 13.95 7.47
C THR A 381 1.18 13.28 6.77
N THR A 382 1.42 13.63 5.48
CA THR A 382 2.55 13.11 4.70
C THR A 382 3.80 13.95 4.88
N PRO A 383 5.00 13.48 4.45
CA PRO A 383 6.22 14.26 4.55
C PRO A 383 6.30 15.42 3.55
N TRP A 384 7.24 16.34 3.78
CA TRP A 384 7.73 17.28 2.79
C TRP A 384 8.35 16.53 1.61
N ARG A 385 8.24 17.12 0.40
CA ARG A 385 8.80 16.57 -0.82
C ARG A 385 9.62 17.62 -1.55
N PHE A 386 10.82 17.24 -1.99
CA PHE A 386 11.79 18.12 -2.64
C PHE A 386 12.13 17.55 -4.02
N ASN A 387 12.07 18.38 -5.07
CA ASN A 387 12.46 18.05 -6.42
C ASN A 387 13.57 18.97 -6.89
N ALA A 388 14.58 18.44 -7.58
CA ALA A 388 15.62 19.18 -8.29
C ALA A 388 15.81 18.57 -9.67
N GLY A 389 16.11 19.38 -10.68
CA GLY A 389 16.28 18.89 -12.04
C GLY A 389 17.23 19.74 -12.86
N LEU A 390 17.89 19.08 -13.82
CA LEU A 390 18.71 19.68 -14.84
C LEU A 390 18.24 19.22 -16.21
N ALA A 391 18.23 20.11 -17.19
CA ALA A 391 17.98 19.73 -18.57
C ALA A 391 18.86 20.54 -19.53
N TYR A 392 19.14 19.95 -20.67
CA TYR A 392 19.87 20.61 -21.74
C TYR A 392 19.13 20.42 -23.07
N THR A 393 18.89 21.53 -23.77
CA THR A 393 18.23 21.54 -25.08
C THR A 393 19.25 21.77 -26.18
N PHE A 394 19.27 20.89 -27.18
CA PHE A 394 20.13 20.98 -28.35
C PHE A 394 19.45 21.75 -29.49
N GLY A 395 19.03 22.98 -29.21
CA GLY A 395 18.22 23.76 -30.17
C GLY A 395 16.90 23.07 -30.50
N GLY A 396 16.56 23.01 -31.81
CA GLY A 396 15.33 22.32 -32.27
C GLY A 396 15.47 20.80 -32.42
N PHE A 397 16.65 20.22 -32.22
CA PHE A 397 16.93 18.81 -32.49
C PHE A 397 16.50 17.88 -31.36
N GLY A 398 16.61 18.32 -30.10
CA GLY A 398 16.25 17.46 -28.97
C GLY A 398 16.63 18.02 -27.60
N LEU A 399 16.50 17.18 -26.59
CA LEU A 399 16.86 17.49 -25.21
C LEU A 399 17.23 16.23 -24.42
N ILE A 400 17.95 16.46 -23.32
CA ILE A 400 18.16 15.48 -22.24
C ILE A 400 17.72 16.13 -20.93
N SER A 401 17.22 15.33 -19.98
CA SER A 401 16.86 15.79 -18.65
C SER A 401 17.16 14.76 -17.58
N ALA A 402 17.47 15.23 -16.39
CA ALA A 402 17.67 14.42 -15.19
C ALA A 402 17.05 15.11 -14.00
N ASP A 403 16.29 14.35 -13.22
CA ASP A 403 15.61 14.81 -12.02
C ASP A 403 15.99 13.97 -10.81
N PHE A 404 16.01 14.61 -9.66
CA PHE A 404 16.12 13.99 -8.35
C PHE A 404 14.95 14.41 -7.47
N GLU A 405 14.37 13.46 -6.73
CA GLU A 405 13.33 13.75 -5.75
C GLU A 405 13.65 13.03 -4.43
N MET A 406 13.31 13.66 -3.30
CA MET A 406 13.45 13.11 -1.97
C MET A 406 12.22 13.42 -1.12
N ALA A 407 11.78 12.42 -0.35
CA ALA A 407 10.80 12.57 0.72
C ALA A 407 11.21 11.70 1.92
N ASP A 408 11.00 12.16 3.15
CA ASP A 408 11.33 11.40 4.37
C ASP A 408 10.06 10.93 5.06
N TYR A 409 9.66 9.70 4.78
CA TYR A 409 8.42 9.10 5.25
C TYR A 409 8.41 8.76 6.76
N SER A 410 9.57 8.81 7.44
CA SER A 410 9.61 8.73 8.91
C SER A 410 8.87 9.89 9.60
N ASN A 411 8.52 10.93 8.85
CA ASN A 411 7.75 12.08 9.32
C ASN A 411 6.24 11.94 9.10
N MET A 412 5.75 10.81 8.58
CA MET A 412 4.32 10.55 8.50
C MET A 412 3.71 10.49 9.89
N ARG A 413 2.48 11.03 10.02
CA ARG A 413 1.76 11.03 11.29
C ARG A 413 0.28 10.76 11.09
N PHE A 414 -0.22 9.76 11.80
CA PHE A 414 -1.63 9.57 12.06
C PHE A 414 -2.10 10.48 13.18
N SER A 415 -3.32 10.97 13.07
CA SER A 415 -4.01 11.73 14.11
C SER A 415 -5.52 11.50 14.01
N GLU A 416 -6.23 11.72 15.12
CA GLU A 416 -7.68 11.68 15.12
C GLU A 416 -8.25 12.82 14.26
N TRP A 417 -9.41 12.57 13.65
CA TRP A 417 -10.11 13.59 12.85
C TRP A 417 -10.76 14.65 13.72
N GLU A 418 -11.37 14.23 14.84
CA GLU A 418 -12.05 15.12 15.78
C GLU A 418 -11.26 15.31 17.09
N ASP A 419 -11.11 16.58 17.43
CA ASP A 419 -10.66 17.22 18.66
C ASP A 419 -10.02 16.30 19.73
N SER A 420 -8.71 16.27 19.76
CA SER A 420 -7.84 15.57 20.71
C SER A 420 -8.14 15.84 22.22
N ARG A 421 -9.16 16.65 22.52
CA ARG A 421 -9.58 17.02 23.89
C ARG A 421 -10.27 15.88 24.63
N TYR A 422 -10.83 14.89 23.94
CA TYR A 422 -11.61 13.81 24.55
C TYR A 422 -10.80 12.53 24.82
N TYR A 423 -9.80 12.19 23.96
CA TYR A 423 -9.09 10.91 24.02
C TYR A 423 -7.59 11.04 24.38
N GLY A 424 -7.09 12.24 24.59
CA GLY A 424 -5.67 12.49 24.88
C GLY A 424 -4.79 12.43 23.61
N SER A 425 -3.65 13.11 23.62
CA SER A 425 -2.77 13.32 22.47
C SER A 425 -2.01 12.08 21.96
N ASN A 426 -2.30 10.88 22.46
CA ASN A 426 -1.48 9.68 22.24
C ASN A 426 -2.22 8.48 21.61
N TYR A 427 -3.41 8.65 21.03
CA TYR A 427 -4.17 7.54 20.46
C TYR A 427 -3.37 6.76 19.39
N TYR A 428 -2.63 7.43 18.51
CA TYR A 428 -1.77 6.83 17.48
C TYR A 428 -0.28 6.82 17.85
N ALA A 429 0.05 6.74 19.13
CA ALA A 429 1.45 6.83 19.56
C ALA A 429 2.29 5.67 19.01
N LEU A 430 1.76 4.45 19.08
CA LEU A 430 2.43 3.24 18.61
C LEU A 430 2.59 3.24 17.09
N GLU A 431 1.54 3.51 16.33
CA GLU A 431 1.56 3.58 14.87
C GLU A 431 2.53 4.66 14.37
N ASN A 432 2.55 5.81 15.04
CA ASN A 432 3.47 6.89 14.73
C ASN A 432 4.92 6.54 15.09
N GLU A 433 5.15 5.72 16.10
CA GLU A 433 6.48 5.22 16.44
C GLU A 433 6.95 4.17 15.44
N VAL A 434 6.07 3.26 15.03
CA VAL A 434 6.33 2.32 13.93
C VAL A 434 6.68 3.08 12.64
N ASN A 435 5.90 4.10 12.27
CA ASN A 435 6.20 4.95 11.11
C ASN A 435 7.59 5.61 11.23
N ARG A 436 7.96 6.11 12.43
CA ARG A 436 9.26 6.73 12.65
C ARG A 436 10.43 5.75 12.51
N ASN A 437 10.25 4.51 12.94
CA ASN A 437 11.31 3.51 12.99
C ASN A 437 11.43 2.71 11.70
N PHE A 438 10.32 2.37 11.03
CA PHE A 438 10.28 1.50 9.86
C PHE A 438 9.97 2.21 8.54
N ALA A 439 9.69 3.52 8.54
CA ALA A 439 9.73 4.34 7.35
C ALA A 439 10.97 5.24 7.34
N GLY A 440 11.37 5.69 6.15
CA GLY A 440 12.52 6.55 6.02
C GLY A 440 12.56 7.30 4.70
N LYS A 441 13.76 7.68 4.29
CA LYS A 441 13.97 8.49 3.09
C LYS A 441 13.80 7.66 1.83
N GLU A 442 12.89 8.11 0.97
CA GLU A 442 12.78 7.67 -0.42
C GLU A 442 13.60 8.61 -1.30
N TYR A 443 14.36 8.04 -2.19
CA TYR A 443 15.07 8.74 -3.24
C TYR A 443 14.57 8.29 -4.61
N SER A 444 14.30 9.23 -5.50
CA SER A 444 13.89 8.95 -6.87
C SER A 444 14.80 9.68 -7.86
N GLY A 445 15.35 8.94 -8.81
CA GLY A 445 16.11 9.45 -9.94
C GLY A 445 15.34 9.23 -11.24
N ARG A 446 15.24 10.25 -12.09
CA ARG A 446 14.51 10.18 -13.36
C ARG A 446 15.38 10.75 -14.48
N PHE A 447 15.37 10.09 -15.64
CA PHE A 447 16.14 10.47 -16.82
C PHE A 447 15.24 10.45 -18.05
N GLY A 448 15.38 11.44 -18.91
CA GLY A 448 14.61 11.56 -20.14
C GLY A 448 15.42 12.08 -21.31
N VAL A 449 15.13 11.55 -22.50
CA VAL A 449 15.72 11.98 -23.78
C VAL A 449 14.60 12.19 -24.80
N GLU A 450 14.62 13.31 -25.51
CA GLU A 450 13.74 13.59 -26.65
C GLU A 450 14.61 13.94 -27.85
N ILE A 451 14.32 13.34 -29.01
CA ILE A 451 14.94 13.64 -30.29
C ILE A 451 13.83 14.00 -31.28
N LYS A 452 14.05 15.05 -32.07
CA LYS A 452 13.14 15.49 -33.12
C LYS A 452 13.81 15.31 -34.49
N PRO A 453 13.63 14.14 -35.13
CA PRO A 453 14.18 13.90 -36.48
C PRO A 453 13.64 14.87 -37.52
N VAL A 454 12.38 15.27 -37.34
CA VAL A 454 11.71 16.34 -38.11
C VAL A 454 10.86 17.18 -37.15
N PRO A 455 10.51 18.43 -37.48
CA PRO A 455 9.78 19.32 -36.57
C PRO A 455 8.45 18.79 -36.07
N THR A 456 7.80 17.91 -36.84
CA THR A 456 6.49 17.33 -36.53
C THR A 456 6.54 16.03 -35.75
N LEU A 457 7.74 15.36 -35.66
CA LEU A 457 7.89 14.05 -35.01
C LEU A 457 8.90 14.13 -33.87
N SER A 458 8.53 13.61 -32.72
CA SER A 458 9.38 13.43 -31.55
C SER A 458 9.49 11.96 -31.16
N LEU A 459 10.72 11.50 -30.90
CA LEU A 459 11.02 10.20 -30.31
C LEU A 459 11.51 10.42 -28.88
N ARG A 460 11.01 9.65 -27.94
CA ARG A 460 11.31 9.81 -26.51
C ARG A 460 11.66 8.49 -25.86
N ALA A 461 12.59 8.55 -24.91
CA ALA A 461 12.90 7.45 -24.01
C ALA A 461 13.13 7.99 -22.60
N GLY A 462 12.77 7.20 -21.60
CA GLY A 462 12.92 7.56 -20.20
C GLY A 462 13.24 6.36 -19.32
N TYR A 463 13.90 6.64 -18.21
CA TYR A 463 14.18 5.70 -17.15
C TYR A 463 13.98 6.36 -15.80
N ALA A 464 13.35 5.67 -14.87
CA ALA A 464 13.25 6.13 -13.49
C ALA A 464 13.53 4.98 -12.52
N LEU A 465 14.15 5.34 -11.41
CA LEU A 465 14.37 4.46 -10.28
C LEU A 465 13.85 5.14 -9.01
N ARG A 466 13.33 4.33 -8.08
CA ARG A 466 12.85 4.80 -6.78
C ARG A 466 13.19 3.76 -5.72
N THR A 467 13.84 4.20 -4.64
CA THR A 467 14.12 3.35 -3.49
C THR A 467 12.86 3.14 -2.66
N SER A 468 12.78 2.02 -1.94
CA SER A 468 11.68 1.80 -1.00
C SER A 468 11.78 2.76 0.19
N PRO A 469 10.68 3.38 0.63
CA PRO A 469 10.63 4.10 1.89
C PRO A 469 10.44 3.18 3.10
N GLN A 470 10.19 1.89 2.90
CA GLN A 470 10.06 0.92 3.99
C GLN A 470 11.43 0.39 4.39
N TYR A 471 11.69 0.36 5.69
CA TYR A 471 12.94 -0.11 6.28
C TYR A 471 12.69 -1.34 7.15
N TYR A 472 13.78 -2.05 7.47
CA TYR A 472 13.76 -3.22 8.31
C TYR A 472 14.59 -2.97 9.57
N ALA A 473 14.21 -3.60 10.68
CA ALA A 473 15.03 -3.69 11.87
C ALA A 473 15.87 -4.97 11.82
N PHE A 474 17.05 -4.94 12.42
CA PHE A 474 17.92 -6.09 12.57
C PHE A 474 18.29 -6.22 14.04
N ASP A 475 18.28 -7.44 14.55
CA ASP A 475 18.82 -7.72 15.87
C ASP A 475 20.36 -7.72 15.88
N LYS A 476 20.96 -7.92 17.06
CA LYS A 476 22.41 -8.02 17.22
C LYS A 476 23.05 -9.23 16.49
N ASN A 477 22.26 -10.23 16.11
CA ASN A 477 22.69 -11.42 15.37
C ASN A 477 22.53 -11.24 13.85
N GLY A 478 21.90 -10.12 13.41
CA GLY A 478 21.61 -9.82 12.02
C GLY A 478 20.30 -10.43 11.51
N GLU A 479 19.44 -10.90 12.40
CA GLU A 479 18.09 -11.34 12.03
C GLU A 479 17.23 -10.13 11.67
N LYS A 480 16.46 -10.27 10.59
CA LYS A 480 15.62 -9.22 10.01
C LYS A 480 14.22 -9.25 10.61
N TYR A 481 13.75 -8.13 11.12
CA TYR A 481 12.40 -7.96 11.63
C TYR A 481 11.58 -7.03 10.74
N THR A 482 10.33 -7.40 10.51
CA THR A 482 9.32 -6.56 9.86
C THR A 482 8.69 -5.59 10.87
N ALA A 483 7.90 -4.62 10.40
CA ALA A 483 7.12 -3.74 11.26
C ALA A 483 6.13 -4.51 12.16
N ALA A 484 5.54 -5.61 11.67
CA ALA A 484 4.68 -6.48 12.46
C ALA A 484 5.43 -7.17 13.60
N GLY A 485 6.64 -7.69 13.33
CA GLY A 485 7.50 -8.25 14.35
C GLY A 485 7.91 -7.22 15.41
N PHE A 486 8.14 -5.96 15.01
CA PHE A 486 8.43 -4.88 15.94
C PHE A 486 7.27 -4.62 16.91
N ILE A 487 6.05 -4.54 16.42
CA ILE A 487 4.86 -4.33 17.27
C ILE A 487 4.73 -5.46 18.29
N ASN A 488 4.96 -6.71 17.89
CA ASN A 488 4.89 -7.87 18.77
C ASN A 488 5.97 -7.88 19.87
N TYR A 489 7.09 -7.18 19.68
CA TYR A 489 8.22 -7.13 20.61
C TYR A 489 8.50 -5.72 21.15
N TYR A 490 7.53 -4.80 21.10
CA TYR A 490 7.72 -3.40 21.48
C TYR A 490 8.28 -3.22 22.91
N ASP A 491 7.83 -3.98 23.89
CA ASP A 491 8.32 -3.94 25.26
C ASP A 491 9.81 -4.36 25.38
N GLU A 492 10.26 -5.30 24.56
CA GLU A 492 11.68 -5.68 24.49
C GLU A 492 12.52 -4.60 23.82
N PHE A 493 11.95 -3.82 22.91
CA PHE A 493 12.60 -2.69 22.26
C PHE A 493 12.77 -1.49 23.22
N GLU A 494 11.79 -1.20 24.04
CA GLU A 494 11.83 -0.07 24.99
C GLU A 494 12.83 -0.31 26.13
N HIS A 495 13.00 -1.57 26.54
CA HIS A 495 13.86 -1.99 27.66
C HIS A 495 15.17 -2.68 27.22
N GLY A 496 15.28 -3.12 25.96
CA GLY A 496 16.42 -3.86 25.44
C GLY A 496 17.22 -3.07 24.42
N GLN A 497 18.41 -2.61 24.75
CA GLN A 497 19.38 -1.93 23.84
C GLN A 497 19.91 -2.85 22.72
N ASN A 498 19.13 -3.82 22.22
CA ASN A 498 19.65 -4.95 21.44
C ASN A 498 19.32 -4.88 19.94
N TYR A 499 18.58 -3.89 19.47
CA TYR A 499 18.16 -3.83 18.06
C TYR A 499 18.75 -2.61 17.36
N ILE A 500 19.30 -2.84 16.19
CA ILE A 500 19.81 -1.79 15.31
C ILE A 500 18.84 -1.68 14.14
N VAL A 501 18.12 -0.57 14.04
CA VAL A 501 17.36 -0.26 12.84
C VAL A 501 18.33 0.11 11.74
N SER A 502 18.65 -0.84 10.86
CA SER A 502 19.46 -0.56 9.68
C SER A 502 18.57 0.01 8.59
N LYS A 503 18.83 1.26 8.22
CA LYS A 503 18.10 1.98 7.17
C LYS A 503 18.87 1.82 5.86
N SER A 504 18.62 0.74 5.12
CA SER A 504 19.15 0.60 3.77
C SER A 504 18.20 1.23 2.76
N ALA A 505 18.55 2.40 2.24
CA ALA A 505 17.76 3.09 1.22
C ALA A 505 17.85 2.45 -0.19
N PHE A 506 18.67 1.40 -0.35
CA PHE A 506 18.98 0.81 -1.65
C PHE A 506 18.56 -0.66 -1.79
N GLU A 507 17.92 -1.21 -0.78
CA GLU A 507 17.16 -2.45 -0.92
C GLU A 507 15.82 -2.10 -1.58
N ASP A 508 15.28 -2.98 -2.40
CA ASP A 508 13.95 -2.86 -3.01
C ASP A 508 13.75 -1.63 -3.93
N ILE A 509 14.41 -1.65 -5.08
CA ILE A 509 14.31 -0.57 -6.07
C ILE A 509 13.16 -0.85 -7.05
N LEU A 510 12.21 0.09 -7.15
CA LEU A 510 11.27 0.17 -8.27
C LEU A 510 12.00 0.74 -9.49
N SER A 511 12.04 -0.03 -10.57
CA SER A 511 12.60 0.39 -11.85
C SER A 511 11.51 0.61 -12.88
N THR A 512 11.55 1.75 -13.57
CA THR A 512 10.57 2.13 -14.58
C THR A 512 11.27 2.47 -15.90
N TYR A 513 10.82 1.84 -16.97
CA TYR A 513 11.29 2.07 -18.33
C TYR A 513 10.16 2.68 -19.15
N SER A 514 10.45 3.66 -19.97
CA SER A 514 9.44 4.30 -20.82
C SER A 514 9.98 4.67 -22.19
N CYS A 515 9.08 4.69 -23.17
CA CYS A 515 9.34 5.20 -24.50
C CYS A 515 8.07 5.84 -25.09
N GLY A 516 8.22 6.64 -26.12
CA GLY A 516 7.07 7.28 -26.74
C GLY A 516 7.35 7.98 -28.05
N LEU A 517 6.25 8.28 -28.72
CA LEU A 517 6.20 9.00 -29.99
C LEU A 517 5.35 10.25 -29.82
N GLY A 518 5.74 11.33 -30.44
CA GLY A 518 4.95 12.57 -30.45
C GLY A 518 4.78 13.11 -31.86
N TYR A 519 3.57 13.51 -32.17
CA TYR A 519 3.22 14.23 -33.39
C TYR A 519 2.72 15.63 -33.05
N SER A 520 3.26 16.64 -33.70
CA SER A 520 2.80 18.03 -33.61
C SER A 520 2.47 18.54 -35.00
N SER A 521 1.21 18.85 -35.22
CA SER A 521 0.79 19.51 -36.49
C SER A 521 1.42 20.89 -36.63
N GLU A 522 1.41 21.44 -37.82
CA GLU A 522 1.77 22.86 -38.08
C GLU A 522 0.74 23.82 -37.46
N GLY A 523 -0.45 23.31 -37.09
CA GLY A 523 -1.52 24.06 -36.42
C GLY A 523 -1.52 23.82 -34.89
N SER A 524 -2.70 23.88 -34.31
CA SER A 524 -2.91 23.80 -32.86
C SER A 524 -2.89 22.39 -32.29
N PHE A 525 -3.09 21.35 -33.11
CA PHE A 525 -3.25 19.98 -32.65
C PHE A 525 -1.90 19.26 -32.43
N PHE A 526 -1.82 18.45 -31.37
CA PHE A 526 -0.75 17.50 -31.18
C PHE A 526 -1.28 16.19 -30.54
N ALA A 527 -0.55 15.11 -30.76
CA ALA A 527 -0.83 13.82 -30.17
C ALA A 527 0.47 13.13 -29.74
N ASP A 528 0.50 12.59 -28.55
CA ASP A 528 1.63 11.86 -27.99
C ASP A 528 1.18 10.46 -27.55
N PHE A 529 2.01 9.45 -27.80
CA PHE A 529 1.83 8.10 -27.30
C PHE A 529 3.01 7.73 -26.40
N ALA A 530 2.73 7.06 -25.27
CA ALA A 530 3.74 6.52 -24.38
C ALA A 530 3.43 5.08 -23.99
N PHE A 531 4.50 4.32 -23.84
CA PHE A 531 4.53 3.04 -23.15
C PHE A 531 5.44 3.16 -21.93
N ARG A 532 4.95 2.71 -20.77
CA ARG A 532 5.69 2.64 -19.52
C ARG A 532 5.65 1.22 -18.99
N PHE A 533 6.77 0.71 -18.50
CA PHE A 533 6.87 -0.57 -17.81
C PHE A 533 7.55 -0.36 -16.47
N ALA A 534 6.84 -0.67 -15.38
CA ALA A 534 7.33 -0.57 -14.02
C ALA A 534 7.48 -1.98 -13.43
N LYS A 535 8.70 -2.31 -12.97
CA LYS A 535 9.02 -3.54 -12.25
C LYS A 535 9.18 -3.23 -10.77
N TYR A 536 8.29 -3.78 -9.96
CA TYR A 536 8.32 -3.64 -8.50
C TYR A 536 9.30 -4.64 -7.88
N PRO A 537 9.80 -4.34 -6.68
CA PRO A 537 10.51 -5.31 -5.86
C PRO A 537 9.67 -6.56 -5.59
N THR A 538 10.32 -7.65 -5.21
CA THR A 538 9.64 -8.84 -4.71
C THR A 538 8.91 -8.48 -3.41
N GLY A 539 7.62 -8.81 -3.35
CA GLY A 539 6.80 -8.61 -2.15
C GLY A 539 6.56 -9.93 -1.45
N TYR A 540 6.36 -9.85 -0.14
CA TYR A 540 6.05 -10.98 0.73
C TYR A 540 4.79 -10.67 1.53
N PHE A 541 3.95 -11.69 1.73
CA PHE A 541 2.69 -11.57 2.46
C PHE A 541 2.45 -12.82 3.29
N ASN A 542 2.17 -12.66 4.58
CA ASN A 542 1.80 -13.74 5.48
C ASN A 542 0.28 -13.74 5.68
N PRO A 543 -0.44 -14.81 5.29
CA PRO A 543 -1.90 -14.85 5.39
C PRO A 543 -2.44 -14.79 6.81
N TYR A 544 -1.66 -15.22 7.80
CA TYR A 544 -2.00 -15.15 9.22
C TYR A 544 -0.73 -15.13 10.08
N ASN A 545 -0.89 -14.83 11.38
CA ASN A 545 0.22 -14.76 12.33
C ASN A 545 0.60 -16.17 12.81
N ASP A 546 1.89 -16.36 13.07
CA ASP A 546 2.35 -17.55 13.76
C ASP A 546 1.80 -17.60 15.19
N TYR A 547 1.45 -18.81 15.62
CA TYR A 547 0.91 -19.08 16.94
C TYR A 547 1.57 -20.33 17.60
N ILE A 548 2.49 -20.96 16.92
CA ILE A 548 3.22 -22.12 17.43
C ILE A 548 4.44 -21.66 18.22
N THR A 549 4.61 -22.25 19.39
CA THR A 549 5.76 -22.00 20.25
C THR A 549 7.06 -22.50 19.63
N GLY A 550 7.90 -21.59 19.18
CA GLY A 550 9.25 -21.99 18.74
C GLY A 550 9.87 -21.12 17.68
N GLY A 551 9.13 -20.20 17.08
CA GLY A 551 9.63 -19.24 16.10
C GLY A 551 8.80 -19.22 14.82
N ASP A 552 9.10 -18.27 13.93
CA ASP A 552 8.41 -18.03 12.66
C ASP A 552 8.64 -19.15 11.61
N GLU A 553 9.15 -20.31 11.99
CA GLU A 553 9.59 -21.38 11.08
C GLU A 553 8.42 -21.94 10.25
N TYR A 554 7.22 -21.99 10.83
CA TYR A 554 6.02 -22.55 10.18
C TYR A 554 5.02 -21.46 9.74
N LEU A 555 5.47 -20.23 9.59
CA LEU A 555 4.64 -19.14 9.11
C LEU A 555 4.46 -19.23 7.59
N PRO A 556 3.23 -19.43 7.08
CA PRO A 556 3.02 -19.47 5.65
C PRO A 556 3.25 -18.11 5.03
N GLU A 557 3.82 -18.10 3.83
CA GLU A 557 4.19 -16.90 3.13
C GLU A 557 3.85 -16.98 1.64
N VAL A 558 3.31 -15.90 1.11
CA VAL A 558 3.11 -15.70 -0.33
C VAL A 558 4.21 -14.78 -0.84
N VAL A 559 5.04 -15.26 -1.76
CA VAL A 559 5.97 -14.42 -2.51
C VAL A 559 5.31 -13.92 -3.78
N GLN A 560 5.53 -12.65 -4.15
CA GLN A 560 4.99 -12.09 -5.37
C GLN A 560 6.01 -11.25 -6.15
N THR A 561 5.95 -11.33 -7.48
CA THR A 561 6.63 -10.42 -8.40
C THR A 561 5.60 -9.67 -9.22
N ARG A 562 5.55 -8.35 -9.03
CA ARG A 562 4.56 -7.46 -9.64
C ARG A 562 5.19 -6.59 -10.71
N SER A 563 4.49 -6.42 -11.84
CA SER A 563 4.82 -5.41 -12.85
C SER A 563 3.57 -4.71 -13.36
N LEU A 564 3.71 -3.43 -13.72
CA LEU A 564 2.68 -2.63 -14.38
C LEU A 564 3.17 -2.16 -15.74
N ALA A 565 2.34 -2.34 -16.76
CA ALA A 565 2.56 -1.77 -18.08
C ALA A 565 1.44 -0.77 -18.40
N ASP A 566 1.81 0.48 -18.74
CA ASP A 566 0.88 1.54 -19.08
C ASP A 566 1.05 1.93 -20.54
N MET A 567 -0.08 2.08 -21.24
CA MET A 567 -0.17 2.66 -22.58
C MET A 567 -1.02 3.90 -22.49
N VAL A 568 -0.48 5.06 -22.81
CA VAL A 568 -1.15 6.34 -22.68
C VAL A 568 -1.11 7.09 -24.01
N LEU A 569 -2.25 7.60 -24.44
CA LEU A 569 -2.40 8.48 -25.59
C LEU A 569 -2.84 9.87 -25.11
N THR A 570 -2.03 10.89 -25.33
CA THR A 570 -2.41 12.28 -25.04
C THR A 570 -2.85 12.97 -26.33
N LEU A 571 -4.02 13.55 -26.30
CA LEU A 571 -4.52 14.47 -27.34
C LEU A 571 -4.53 15.87 -26.79
N GLY A 572 -3.98 16.83 -27.54
CA GLY A 572 -3.85 18.20 -27.08
C GLY A 572 -4.08 19.25 -28.15
N TRP A 573 -4.54 20.42 -27.70
CA TRP A 573 -4.76 21.59 -28.50
C TRP A 573 -4.10 22.81 -27.87
N ARG A 574 -3.48 23.63 -28.71
CA ARG A 574 -2.84 24.92 -28.37
C ARG A 574 -3.64 26.07 -28.97
N PHE A 575 -3.77 27.13 -28.20
CA PHE A 575 -4.55 28.30 -28.59
C PHE A 575 -3.71 29.59 -28.51
#